data_dac6b64c61945b03fdf8a4ddd0834130
#
_entry.id   dac6b64c61945b03fdf8a4ddd0834130
#
_cell.length_a   1.000
_cell.length_b   1.000
_cell.length_c   1.000
_cell.angle_alpha   90.00
_cell.angle_beta   90.00
_cell.angle_gamma   90.00
#
_symmetry.space_group_name_H-M   'P 1'
#
loop_
_entity.id
_entity.type
_entity.pdbx_description
1 polymer ?
#
loop_
_entity_poly.entity_id
_entity_poly.type
_entity_poly.pdbx_seq_one_letter_code
_entity_poly.pdbx_strand_id
1 'polypeptide(L)'
;AVNRGIEIDNIYRNENGISYQIQSMDSAYKGKKGYVPATRLFKETVELYRTDTKRYFKILEEAKSMVAAKQNNKDAFLAWAASTLSAHRYKWIEKNILKMEQLAVASELISGSIFDVTDLATLQTIYKTAEKNIIFRIKNRKFLKGINDDFKIYIQYCSQLSKKVNQVTNA
;
A
#
# COMPACT_ATOMS: atom_id res chain seq x y z
N ALA A 1 3.78 -10.88 2.91
CA ALA A 1 4.92 -11.33 2.08
C ALA A 1 5.99 -10.24 2.04
N VAL A 2 5.64 -9.00 1.71
CA VAL A 2 6.58 -7.84 1.68
C VAL A 2 7.30 -7.67 3.02
N ASN A 3 6.57 -7.80 4.14
CA ASN A 3 7.15 -7.67 5.49
C ASN A 3 8.10 -8.82 5.90
N ARG A 4 8.27 -9.84 5.06
CA ARG A 4 9.17 -10.99 5.31
C ARG A 4 10.31 -11.08 4.30
N GLY A 5 10.55 -10.04 3.48
CA GLY A 5 11.57 -10.05 2.44
C GLY A 5 11.27 -11.02 1.30
N ILE A 6 10.04 -11.48 1.16
CA ILE A 6 9.64 -12.35 0.06
C ILE A 6 9.43 -11.49 -1.17
N GLU A 7 10.24 -11.69 -2.18
CA GLU A 7 10.10 -11.02 -3.47
C GLU A 7 8.77 -11.41 -4.12
N ILE A 8 7.90 -10.42 -4.32
CA ILE A 8 6.62 -10.63 -5.01
C ILE A 8 6.89 -10.46 -6.50
N ASP A 9 7.14 -11.55 -7.17
CA ASP A 9 7.31 -11.60 -8.62
C ASP A 9 5.95 -11.65 -9.36
N ASN A 10 6.00 -11.58 -10.69
CA ASN A 10 4.82 -11.70 -11.54
C ASN A 10 4.11 -13.06 -11.42
N ILE A 11 4.79 -14.08 -10.89
CA ILE A 11 4.25 -15.42 -10.68
C ILE A 11 3.27 -15.44 -9.50
N TYR A 12 3.53 -14.65 -8.46
CA TYR A 12 2.69 -14.61 -7.26
C TYR A 12 1.29 -14.04 -7.50
N ARG A 13 1.12 -13.20 -8.52
CA ARG A 13 -0.16 -12.54 -8.86
C ARG A 13 -0.78 -13.01 -10.18
N ASN A 14 -0.16 -13.94 -10.89
CA ASN A 14 -0.73 -14.50 -12.09
C ASN A 14 -1.79 -15.57 -11.76
N GLU A 15 -2.53 -16.03 -12.77
CA GLU A 15 -3.58 -17.03 -12.63
C GLU A 15 -3.11 -18.32 -11.95
N ASN A 16 -1.88 -18.76 -12.25
CA ASN A 16 -1.28 -19.94 -11.66
C ASN A 16 -0.99 -19.74 -10.16
N GLY A 17 -0.48 -18.58 -9.76
CA GLY A 17 -0.24 -18.23 -8.36
C GLY A 17 -1.54 -18.16 -7.55
N ILE A 18 -2.59 -17.58 -8.12
CA ILE A 18 -3.93 -17.53 -7.50
C ILE A 18 -4.51 -18.95 -7.38
N SER A 19 -4.46 -19.74 -8.44
CA SER A 19 -4.92 -21.13 -8.45
C SER A 19 -4.18 -21.97 -7.38
N TYR A 20 -2.87 -21.79 -7.24
CA TYR A 20 -2.07 -22.46 -6.22
C TYR A 20 -2.52 -22.09 -4.80
N GLN A 21 -2.82 -20.81 -4.55
CA GLN A 21 -3.31 -20.35 -3.25
C GLN A 21 -4.69 -20.92 -2.93
N ILE A 22 -5.60 -20.96 -3.92
CA ILE A 22 -6.94 -21.55 -3.77
C ILE A 22 -6.82 -23.04 -3.42
N GLN A 23 -5.98 -23.79 -4.12
CA GLN A 23 -5.75 -25.21 -3.87
C GLN A 23 -5.12 -25.44 -2.49
N SER A 24 -4.20 -24.59 -2.05
CA SER A 24 -3.60 -24.65 -0.72
C SER A 24 -4.63 -24.38 0.39
N MET A 25 -5.56 -23.44 0.17
CA MET A 25 -6.66 -23.17 1.10
C MET A 25 -7.66 -24.33 1.13
N ASP A 26 -8.01 -24.89 -0.03
CA ASP A 26 -8.89 -26.07 -0.13
C ASP A 26 -8.30 -27.29 0.61
N SER A 27 -6.98 -27.51 0.47
CA SER A 27 -6.25 -28.55 1.21
C SER A 27 -6.29 -28.32 2.73
N ALA A 28 -6.20 -27.05 3.17
CA ALA A 28 -6.35 -26.70 4.59
C ALA A 28 -7.78 -26.99 5.07
N TYR A 29 -8.79 -26.61 4.29
CA TYR A 29 -10.20 -26.78 4.66
C TYR A 29 -10.62 -28.26 4.71
N LYS A 30 -10.22 -29.07 3.73
CA LYS A 30 -10.55 -30.49 3.64
C LYS A 30 -9.73 -31.37 4.60
N GLY A 31 -8.64 -30.86 5.15
CA GLY A 31 -7.72 -31.63 6.02
C GLY A 31 -7.02 -32.80 5.31
N LYS A 32 -7.08 -32.84 3.98
CA LYS A 32 -6.45 -33.88 3.16
C LYS A 32 -5.13 -33.39 2.58
N LYS A 33 -4.17 -34.29 2.43
CA LYS A 33 -2.98 -34.02 1.60
C LYS A 33 -3.42 -33.85 0.15
N GLY A 34 -3.68 -32.62 -0.28
CA GLY A 34 -3.92 -32.28 -1.66
C GLY A 34 -2.61 -32.20 -2.45
N TYR A 35 -2.72 -31.96 -3.76
CA TYR A 35 -1.56 -31.74 -4.64
C TYR A 35 -0.73 -30.53 -4.19
N VAL A 36 -1.40 -29.52 -3.63
CA VAL A 36 -0.75 -28.33 -3.05
C VAL A 36 -0.86 -28.42 -1.52
N PRO A 37 0.26 -28.43 -0.78
CA PRO A 37 0.21 -28.48 0.66
C PRO A 37 -0.38 -27.20 1.26
N ALA A 38 -1.18 -27.33 2.31
CA ALA A 38 -1.73 -26.22 3.05
C ALA A 38 -0.64 -25.45 3.79
N THR A 39 -0.54 -24.13 3.58
CA THR A 39 0.35 -23.27 4.34
C THR A 39 -0.11 -23.18 5.80
N ARG A 40 0.82 -22.82 6.70
CA ARG A 40 0.51 -22.60 8.11
C ARG A 40 -0.61 -21.55 8.29
N LEU A 41 -0.52 -20.44 7.55
CA LEU A 41 -1.50 -19.37 7.60
C LEU A 41 -2.91 -19.86 7.21
N PHE A 42 -3.04 -20.67 6.15
CA PHE A 42 -4.34 -21.20 5.74
C PHE A 42 -4.91 -22.18 6.75
N LYS A 43 -4.07 -23.00 7.39
CA LYS A 43 -4.51 -23.90 8.47
C LYS A 43 -5.05 -23.12 9.67
N GLU A 44 -4.31 -22.09 10.12
CA GLU A 44 -4.73 -21.21 11.22
C GLU A 44 -6.03 -20.46 10.87
N THR A 45 -6.20 -20.00 9.63
CA THR A 45 -7.41 -19.32 9.15
C THR A 45 -8.63 -20.26 9.16
N VAL A 46 -8.46 -21.49 8.67
CA VAL A 46 -9.53 -22.50 8.65
C VAL A 46 -9.88 -22.93 10.06
N GLU A 47 -8.89 -23.10 10.94
CA GLU A 47 -9.11 -23.43 12.34
C GLU A 47 -9.91 -22.34 13.06
N LEU A 48 -9.54 -21.08 12.88
CA LEU A 48 -10.30 -19.95 13.41
C LEU A 48 -11.74 -19.92 12.90
N TYR A 49 -11.96 -20.17 11.61
CA TYR A 49 -13.30 -20.24 11.03
C TYR A 49 -14.15 -21.35 11.69
N ARG A 50 -13.56 -22.50 12.01
CA ARG A 50 -14.25 -23.65 12.61
C ARG A 50 -14.52 -23.50 14.10
N THR A 51 -13.55 -22.93 14.82
CA THR A 51 -13.60 -22.84 16.30
C THR A 51 -14.28 -21.57 16.79
N ASP A 52 -14.09 -20.45 16.08
CA ASP A 52 -14.66 -19.15 16.43
C ASP A 52 -15.07 -18.36 15.18
N THR A 53 -16.16 -18.79 14.58
CA THR A 53 -16.72 -18.19 13.37
C THR A 53 -17.04 -16.69 13.54
N LYS A 54 -17.46 -16.25 14.75
CA LYS A 54 -17.76 -14.84 15.03
C LYS A 54 -16.48 -14.00 14.95
N ARG A 55 -15.41 -14.45 15.58
CA ARG A 55 -14.11 -13.79 15.55
C ARG A 55 -13.53 -13.77 14.15
N TYR A 56 -13.67 -14.86 13.39
CA TYR A 56 -13.26 -14.92 11.98
C TYR A 56 -13.94 -13.82 11.16
N PHE A 57 -15.28 -13.72 11.21
CA PHE A 57 -15.98 -12.68 10.44
C PHE A 57 -15.69 -11.27 10.93
N LYS A 58 -15.48 -11.06 12.22
CA LYS A 58 -15.05 -9.75 12.74
C LYS A 58 -13.71 -9.32 12.13
N ILE A 59 -12.70 -10.21 12.14
CA ILE A 59 -11.38 -9.92 11.53
C ILE A 59 -11.51 -9.69 10.02
N LEU A 60 -12.37 -10.45 9.33
CA LEU A 60 -12.60 -10.29 7.91
C LEU A 60 -13.21 -8.93 7.57
N GLU A 61 -14.20 -8.47 8.33
CA GLU A 61 -14.83 -7.15 8.14
C GLU A 61 -13.86 -6.00 8.50
N GLU A 62 -13.08 -6.15 9.56
CA GLU A 62 -12.01 -5.21 9.88
C GLU A 62 -10.99 -5.11 8.73
N ALA A 63 -10.55 -6.25 8.19
CA ALA A 63 -9.62 -6.27 7.05
C ALA A 63 -10.23 -5.63 5.78
N LYS A 64 -11.51 -5.90 5.48
CA LYS A 64 -12.23 -5.27 4.36
C LYS A 64 -12.34 -3.76 4.54
N SER A 65 -12.70 -3.31 5.75
CA SER A 65 -12.79 -1.89 6.07
C SER A 65 -11.45 -1.18 5.93
N MET A 66 -10.36 -1.81 6.37
CA MET A 66 -8.99 -1.28 6.21
C MET A 66 -8.60 -1.18 4.74
N VAL A 67 -8.92 -2.19 3.91
CA VAL A 67 -8.64 -2.17 2.47
C VAL A 67 -9.46 -1.07 1.79
N ALA A 68 -10.74 -0.93 2.13
CA ALA A 68 -11.61 0.12 1.58
C ALA A 68 -11.14 1.53 1.96
N ALA A 69 -10.70 1.73 3.22
CA ALA A 69 -10.15 3.01 3.67
C ALA A 69 -8.87 3.38 2.91
N LYS A 70 -7.98 2.42 2.69
CA LYS A 70 -6.74 2.60 1.93
C LYS A 70 -7.01 2.98 0.47
N GLN A 71 -7.94 2.30 -0.18
CA GLN A 71 -8.36 2.62 -1.54
C GLN A 71 -8.93 4.04 -1.60
N ASN A 72 -9.77 4.44 -0.63
CA ASN A 72 -10.34 5.78 -0.55
C ASN A 72 -9.29 6.89 -0.45
N ASN A 73 -8.20 6.71 0.29
CA ASN A 73 -7.17 7.75 0.42
C ASN A 73 -6.46 8.02 -0.91
N LYS A 74 -6.11 6.99 -1.65
CA LYS A 74 -5.51 7.13 -2.99
C LYS A 74 -6.48 7.78 -3.96
N ASP A 75 -7.72 7.28 -4.03
CA ASP A 75 -8.73 7.76 -4.97
C ASP A 75 -9.12 9.22 -4.66
N ALA A 76 -9.23 9.59 -3.38
CA ALA A 76 -9.47 10.96 -2.96
C ALA A 76 -8.33 11.91 -3.38
N PHE A 77 -7.08 11.48 -3.21
CA PHE A 77 -5.94 12.26 -3.69
C PHE A 77 -5.95 12.41 -5.22
N LEU A 78 -6.19 11.33 -5.95
CA LEU A 78 -6.20 11.37 -7.42
C LEU A 78 -7.36 12.22 -7.96
N ALA A 79 -8.54 12.16 -7.34
CA ALA A 79 -9.67 13.02 -7.69
C ALA A 79 -9.34 14.51 -7.45
N TRP A 80 -8.74 14.84 -6.30
CA TRP A 80 -8.27 16.19 -6.02
C TRP A 80 -7.19 16.63 -7.03
N ALA A 81 -6.23 15.78 -7.33
CA ALA A 81 -5.18 16.08 -8.30
C ALA A 81 -5.75 16.31 -9.70
N ALA A 82 -6.74 15.54 -10.13
CA ALA A 82 -7.43 15.70 -11.42
C ALA A 82 -8.15 17.06 -11.53
N SER A 83 -8.72 17.55 -10.43
CA SER A 83 -9.42 18.85 -10.40
C SER A 83 -8.49 20.05 -10.26
N THR A 84 -7.26 19.85 -9.77
CA THR A 84 -6.35 20.95 -9.37
C THR A 84 -5.16 21.11 -10.31
N LEU A 85 -4.70 20.01 -10.92
CA LEU A 85 -3.50 20.00 -11.75
C LEU A 85 -3.82 20.03 -13.25
N SER A 86 -2.85 20.46 -14.06
CA SER A 86 -2.96 20.33 -15.51
C SER A 86 -3.02 18.85 -15.93
N ALA A 87 -3.71 18.54 -17.03
CA ALA A 87 -3.81 17.19 -17.58
C ALA A 87 -2.45 16.51 -17.80
N HIS A 88 -1.45 17.30 -18.26
CA HIS A 88 -0.09 16.80 -18.44
C HIS A 88 0.54 16.34 -17.12
N ARG A 89 0.37 17.11 -16.04
CA ARG A 89 0.94 16.78 -14.73
C ARG A 89 0.19 15.62 -14.07
N TYR A 90 -1.13 15.62 -14.14
CA TYR A 90 -1.97 14.56 -13.63
C TYR A 90 -1.57 13.17 -14.15
N LYS A 91 -1.24 13.07 -15.45
CA LYS A 91 -0.80 11.81 -16.08
C LYS A 91 0.40 11.15 -15.38
N TRP A 92 1.26 11.93 -14.73
CA TRP A 92 2.51 11.43 -14.16
C TRP A 92 2.52 11.36 -12.63
N ILE A 93 1.60 12.07 -11.95
CA ILE A 93 1.68 12.26 -10.49
C ILE A 93 1.63 10.94 -9.73
N GLU A 94 0.71 10.04 -10.06
CA GLU A 94 0.61 8.73 -9.43
C GLU A 94 1.91 7.94 -9.58
N LYS A 95 2.41 7.83 -10.81
CA LYS A 95 3.66 7.11 -11.11
C LYS A 95 4.86 7.67 -10.35
N ASN A 96 4.92 8.99 -10.21
CA ASN A 96 6.02 9.65 -9.51
C ASN A 96 5.92 9.44 -7.99
N ILE A 97 4.72 9.46 -7.41
CA ILE A 97 4.51 9.14 -5.99
C ILE A 97 4.86 7.68 -5.70
N LEU A 98 4.48 6.74 -6.56
CA LEU A 98 4.83 5.33 -6.40
C LEU A 98 6.35 5.08 -6.45
N LYS A 99 7.14 5.90 -7.14
CA LYS A 99 8.61 5.84 -7.05
C LYS A 99 9.13 6.27 -5.67
N MET A 100 8.49 7.24 -5.04
CA MET A 100 8.81 7.63 -3.66
C MET A 100 8.40 6.55 -2.67
N GLU A 101 7.28 5.86 -2.91
CA GLU A 101 6.85 4.69 -2.14
C GLU A 101 7.92 3.58 -2.19
N GLN A 102 8.39 3.22 -3.40
CA GLN A 102 9.45 2.22 -3.55
C GLN A 102 10.72 2.56 -2.77
N LEU A 103 11.13 3.84 -2.79
CA LEU A 103 12.26 4.28 -1.98
C LEU A 103 11.97 4.19 -0.50
N ALA A 104 10.79 4.61 -0.06
CA ALA A 104 10.40 4.63 1.36
C ALA A 104 10.32 3.21 1.93
N VAL A 105 9.79 2.26 1.19
CA VAL A 105 9.75 0.84 1.55
C VAL A 105 11.17 0.26 1.60
N ALA A 106 11.99 0.51 0.58
CA ALA A 106 13.37 0.05 0.54
C ALA A 106 14.28 0.64 1.64
N SER A 107 13.89 1.79 2.18
CA SER A 107 14.57 2.47 3.30
C SER A 107 13.91 2.18 4.65
N GLU A 108 12.96 1.24 4.72
CA GLU A 108 12.21 0.83 5.92
C GLU A 108 11.48 1.98 6.64
N LEU A 109 11.20 3.07 5.93
CA LEU A 109 10.47 4.21 6.47
C LEU A 109 8.96 3.95 6.54
N ILE A 110 8.45 3.09 5.68
CA ILE A 110 7.05 2.64 5.66
C ILE A 110 7.00 1.15 5.32
N SER A 111 5.94 0.47 5.76
CA SER A 111 5.71 -0.96 5.48
C SER A 111 4.55 -1.23 4.51
N GLY A 112 3.92 -0.18 3.98
CA GLY A 112 2.73 -0.28 3.13
C GLY A 112 2.67 0.82 2.09
N SER A 113 1.45 1.18 1.66
CA SER A 113 1.28 2.24 0.68
C SER A 113 1.59 3.62 1.25
N ILE A 114 2.24 4.46 0.44
CA ILE A 114 2.51 5.86 0.79
C ILE A 114 1.20 6.66 0.93
N PHE A 115 0.13 6.25 0.24
CA PHE A 115 -1.19 6.88 0.36
C PHE A 115 -1.87 6.64 1.73
N ASP A 116 -1.36 5.70 2.52
CA ASP A 116 -1.81 5.44 3.90
C ASP A 116 -1.06 6.32 4.92
N VAL A 117 0.02 6.98 4.50
CA VAL A 117 0.83 7.83 5.37
C VAL A 117 0.19 9.21 5.47
N THR A 118 -0.39 9.51 6.63
CA THR A 118 -0.99 10.83 6.94
C THR A 118 -0.08 11.69 7.78
N ASP A 119 0.95 11.11 8.39
CA ASP A 119 1.93 11.83 9.20
C ASP A 119 2.90 12.63 8.33
N LEU A 120 2.85 13.96 8.47
CA LEU A 120 3.67 14.88 7.70
C LEU A 120 5.17 14.75 8.01
N ALA A 121 5.55 14.36 9.22
CA ALA A 121 6.95 14.19 9.59
C ALA A 121 7.57 12.99 8.85
N THR A 122 6.83 11.90 8.74
CA THR A 122 7.21 10.73 7.94
C THR A 122 7.33 11.09 6.46
N LEU A 123 6.35 11.79 5.87
CA LEU A 123 6.42 12.23 4.48
C LEU A 123 7.63 13.15 4.20
N GLN A 124 7.92 14.08 5.12
CA GLN A 124 9.10 14.93 5.02
C GLN A 124 10.41 14.13 5.12
N THR A 125 10.44 13.09 5.95
CA THR A 125 11.60 12.20 6.08
C THR A 125 11.84 11.42 4.79
N ILE A 126 10.78 10.90 4.16
CA ILE A 126 10.85 10.25 2.83
C ILE A 126 11.43 11.21 1.80
N TYR A 127 10.94 12.45 1.77
CA TYR A 127 11.44 13.48 0.85
C TYR A 127 12.93 13.73 1.03
N LYS A 128 13.39 13.98 2.27
CA LYS A 128 14.81 14.19 2.60
C LYS A 128 15.69 12.98 2.26
N THR A 129 15.16 11.78 2.43
CA THR A 129 15.84 10.54 2.06
C THR A 129 16.03 10.46 0.54
N ALA A 130 15.01 10.83 -0.24
CA ALA A 130 15.11 10.88 -1.70
C ALA A 130 16.20 11.88 -2.19
N GLU A 131 16.30 13.03 -1.53
CA GLU A 131 17.34 14.04 -1.87
C GLU A 131 18.76 13.54 -1.59
N LYS A 132 18.94 12.70 -0.57
CA LYS A 132 20.25 12.17 -0.13
C LYS A 132 20.61 10.85 -0.81
N ASN A 133 19.65 10.05 -1.24
CA ASN A 133 19.91 8.72 -1.78
C ASN A 133 20.50 8.80 -3.20
N ILE A 134 21.79 8.53 -3.31
CA ILE A 134 22.55 8.61 -4.57
C ILE A 134 22.00 7.62 -5.61
N ILE A 135 21.67 6.39 -5.21
CA ILE A 135 21.16 5.36 -6.12
C ILE A 135 19.80 5.77 -6.69
N PHE A 136 18.90 6.28 -5.86
CA PHE A 136 17.61 6.78 -6.27
C PHE A 136 17.76 7.94 -7.27
N ARG A 137 18.66 8.88 -6.98
CA ARG A 137 18.93 10.04 -7.84
C ARG A 137 19.50 9.64 -9.20
N ILE A 138 20.44 8.68 -9.23
CA ILE A 138 21.04 8.18 -10.49
C ILE A 138 19.97 7.47 -11.32
N LYS A 139 19.21 6.53 -10.73
CA LYS A 139 18.15 5.78 -11.41
C LYS A 139 17.05 6.69 -11.99
N ASN A 140 16.77 7.79 -11.33
CA ASN A 140 15.68 8.70 -11.70
C ASN A 140 16.19 10.02 -12.31
N ARG A 141 17.45 10.15 -12.68
CA ARG A 141 18.11 11.41 -13.08
C ARG A 141 17.28 12.27 -14.04
N LYS A 142 16.69 11.66 -15.08
CA LYS A 142 15.89 12.37 -16.09
C LYS A 142 14.57 12.93 -15.55
N PHE A 143 14.01 12.33 -14.50
CA PHE A 143 12.67 12.63 -13.97
C PHE A 143 12.69 13.11 -12.53
N LEU A 144 13.87 13.22 -11.90
CA LEU A 144 14.03 13.49 -10.48
C LEU A 144 13.31 14.76 -10.03
N LYS A 145 13.40 15.83 -10.83
CA LYS A 145 12.70 17.09 -10.54
C LYS A 145 11.19 16.88 -10.50
N GLY A 146 10.62 16.21 -11.51
CA GLY A 146 9.19 15.93 -11.57
C GLY A 146 8.71 15.04 -10.40
N ILE A 147 9.50 14.01 -10.04
CA ILE A 147 9.19 13.14 -8.89
C ILE A 147 9.15 13.96 -7.59
N ASN A 148 10.15 14.78 -7.35
CA ASN A 148 10.24 15.62 -6.16
C ASN A 148 9.12 16.65 -6.09
N ASP A 149 8.82 17.32 -7.22
CA ASP A 149 7.77 18.33 -7.31
C ASP A 149 6.37 17.71 -7.10
N ASP A 150 6.13 16.53 -7.65
CA ASP A 150 4.86 15.80 -7.48
C ASP A 150 4.69 15.28 -6.05
N PHE A 151 5.79 14.85 -5.42
CA PHE A 151 5.73 14.45 -4.03
C PHE A 151 5.50 15.62 -3.07
N LYS A 152 6.04 16.80 -3.35
CA LYS A 152 5.70 18.03 -2.60
C LYS A 152 4.22 18.36 -2.70
N ILE A 153 3.60 18.16 -3.86
CA ILE A 153 2.16 18.36 -4.03
C ILE A 153 1.39 17.38 -3.14
N TYR A 154 1.81 16.12 -3.07
CA TYR A 154 1.20 15.13 -2.19
C TYR A 154 1.31 15.52 -0.70
N ILE A 155 2.49 15.97 -0.25
CA ILE A 155 2.69 16.50 1.10
C ILE A 155 1.77 17.69 1.38
N GLN A 156 1.63 18.62 0.43
CA GLN A 156 0.74 19.77 0.55
C GLN A 156 -0.73 19.35 0.67
N TYR A 157 -1.18 18.38 -0.12
CA TYR A 157 -2.51 17.80 -0.01
C TYR A 157 -2.77 17.21 1.38
N CYS A 158 -1.85 16.39 1.91
CA CYS A 158 -1.95 15.81 3.25
C CYS A 158 -1.99 16.91 4.34
N SER A 159 -1.20 17.97 4.18
CA SER A 159 -1.21 19.12 5.10
C SER A 159 -2.57 19.87 5.12
N GLN A 160 -3.22 20.00 3.97
CA GLN A 160 -4.54 20.61 3.88
C GLN A 160 -5.62 19.77 4.57
N LEU A 161 -5.54 18.43 4.41
CA LEU A 161 -6.45 17.51 5.10
C LEU A 161 -6.31 17.60 6.63
N SER A 162 -5.08 17.60 7.13
CA SER A 162 -4.81 17.70 8.58
C SER A 162 -5.37 19.01 9.19
N LYS A 163 -5.27 20.12 8.46
CA LYS A 163 -5.84 21.41 8.90
C LYS A 163 -7.37 21.37 8.95
N LYS A 164 -8.04 20.76 7.98
CA LYS A 164 -9.51 20.62 7.96
C LYS A 164 -10.01 19.77 9.12
N VAL A 165 -9.35 18.66 9.42
CA VAL A 165 -9.71 17.79 10.55
C VAL A 165 -9.61 18.56 11.87
N ASN A 166 -8.53 19.30 12.10
CA ASN A 166 -8.35 20.08 13.33
C ASN A 166 -9.36 21.23 13.49
N GLN A 167 -9.88 21.78 12.40
CA GLN A 167 -10.94 22.82 12.45
C GLN A 167 -12.30 22.23 12.84
N VAL A 168 -12.61 21.00 12.41
CA VAL A 168 -13.87 20.33 12.75
C VAL A 168 -13.88 19.81 14.19
N THR A 169 -12.72 19.47 14.74
CA THR A 169 -12.62 18.96 16.13
C THR A 169 -12.64 20.06 17.18
N ASN A 170 -12.40 21.32 16.77
CA ASN A 170 -12.37 22.48 17.66
C ASN A 170 -13.59 23.42 17.53
N ALA A 171 -14.61 23.01 16.79
CA ALA A 171 -15.90 23.70 16.62
C ALA A 171 -17.02 22.92 17.32
#